data_257a7b75b61c0fb5a22e56435bdcfbf5
#
_entry.id   257a7b75b61c0fb5a22e56435bdcfbf5
#
_cell.length_a   1.000
_cell.length_b   1.000
_cell.length_c   1.000
_cell.angle_alpha   90.00
_cell.angle_beta   90.00
_cell.angle_gamma   90.00
#
_symmetry.space_group_name_H-M   'P 1'
#
loop_
_entity.id
_entity.type
_entity.pdbx_description
1 polymer ?
#
loop_
_entity_poly.entity_id
_entity_poly.type
_entity_poly.pdbx_seq_one_letter_code
_entity_poly.pdbx_strand_id
1 'polypeptide(L)'
;MTVLFLDFDGVLHPDEVYLQRGKPVLRCDGYSLFEHADRQALQERVIGATWHSKGAFGGHYTWGAWSQTTRYEQIMTYVLRHRLANWIAIDNDDHGWPDDKRHHLVHTDDWGGLGDVSAQADLIGKLNGKF
;
A
#
# COMPACT_ATOMS: atom_id res chain seq x y z
N MET A 1 -10.24 -10.15 -12.07
CA MET A 1 -9.55 -8.86 -11.77
C MET A 1 -8.86 -8.99 -10.42
N THR A 2 -7.61 -8.63 -10.34
CA THR A 2 -6.85 -8.55 -9.09
C THR A 2 -6.78 -7.10 -8.64
N VAL A 3 -7.09 -6.83 -7.38
CA VAL A 3 -7.00 -5.49 -6.79
C VAL A 3 -5.65 -5.36 -6.09
N LEU A 4 -4.93 -4.27 -6.37
CA LEU A 4 -3.69 -3.92 -5.69
C LEU A 4 -3.97 -2.84 -4.65
N PHE A 5 -3.59 -3.10 -3.42
CA PHE A 5 -3.48 -2.09 -2.36
C PHE A 5 -2.05 -1.59 -2.36
N LEU A 6 -1.89 -0.32 -2.70
CA LEU A 6 -0.59 0.28 -2.89
C LEU A 6 -0.36 1.36 -1.84
N ASP A 7 0.64 1.15 -1.01
CA ASP A 7 1.17 2.21 -0.16
C ASP A 7 2.15 3.09 -0.95
N PHE A 8 2.38 4.31 -0.50
CA PHE A 8 3.24 5.27 -1.19
C PHE A 8 4.60 5.38 -0.52
N ASP A 9 4.61 5.66 0.78
CA ASP A 9 5.83 5.86 1.55
C ASP A 9 6.53 4.51 1.77
N GLY A 10 7.81 4.40 1.43
CA GLY A 10 8.55 3.15 1.50
C GLY A 10 8.20 2.11 0.42
N VAL A 11 7.36 2.47 -0.55
CA VAL A 11 6.97 1.60 -1.67
C VAL A 11 7.30 2.26 -3.00
N LEU A 12 6.74 3.43 -3.27
CA LEU A 12 6.95 4.19 -4.50
C LEU A 12 8.11 5.19 -4.40
N HIS A 13 8.51 5.50 -3.20
CA HIS A 13 9.65 6.36 -2.88
C HIS A 13 10.18 5.97 -1.49
N PRO A 14 11.42 6.36 -1.13
CA PRO A 14 11.95 6.11 0.21
C PRO A 14 11.05 6.69 1.31
N ASP A 15 10.91 5.98 2.42
CA ASP A 15 10.11 6.41 3.57
C ASP A 15 10.88 7.44 4.41
N GLU A 16 11.21 8.56 3.79
CA GLU A 16 11.88 9.66 4.46
C GLU A 16 11.35 11.00 3.97
N VAL A 17 10.67 11.70 4.87
CA VAL A 17 10.18 13.05 4.63
C VAL A 17 10.85 13.99 5.63
N TYR A 18 11.41 15.09 5.17
CA TYR A 18 11.93 16.13 6.02
C TYR A 18 11.30 17.49 5.70
N LEU A 19 11.37 18.40 6.67
CA LEU A 19 10.87 19.75 6.48
C LEU A 19 12.00 20.65 5.97
N GLN A 20 11.78 21.27 4.82
CA GLN A 20 12.64 22.31 4.29
C GLN A 20 11.84 23.60 4.19
N ARG A 21 12.26 24.63 4.92
CA ARG A 21 11.55 25.92 5.00
C ARG A 21 10.08 25.76 5.39
N GLY A 22 9.78 24.85 6.32
CA GLY A 22 8.42 24.55 6.79
C GLY A 22 7.55 23.76 5.81
N LYS A 23 8.10 23.31 4.67
CA LYS A 23 7.38 22.47 3.71
C LYS A 23 7.92 21.03 3.75
N PRO A 24 7.04 20.03 3.67
CA PRO A 24 7.48 18.64 3.56
C PRO A 24 8.19 18.43 2.22
N VAL A 25 9.39 17.88 2.28
CA VAL A 25 10.20 17.52 1.12
C VAL A 25 10.57 16.05 1.23
N LEU A 26 10.33 15.30 0.16
CA LEU A 26 10.80 13.93 0.04
C LEU A 26 12.31 13.96 -0.25
N ARG A 27 13.06 13.18 0.49
CA ARG A 27 14.47 12.94 0.17
C ARG A 27 14.55 11.96 -0.99
N CYS A 28 14.89 12.47 -2.16
CA CYS A 28 14.95 11.71 -3.40
C CYS A 28 16.39 11.34 -3.79
N ASP A 29 17.21 10.93 -2.84
CA ASP A 29 18.57 10.42 -3.13
C ASP A 29 18.53 9.00 -3.73
N GLY A 30 17.36 8.47 -3.94
CA GLY A 30 17.16 7.12 -4.40
C GLY A 30 16.02 7.05 -5.40
N TYR A 31 15.32 6.00 -5.32
CA TYR A 31 14.23 5.60 -6.16
C TYR A 31 12.97 6.46 -5.92
N SER A 32 12.37 6.97 -6.98
CA SER A 32 11.03 7.56 -6.97
C SER A 32 10.26 7.17 -8.23
N LEU A 33 9.21 6.39 -8.08
CA LEU A 33 8.30 6.08 -9.18
C LEU A 33 7.49 7.29 -9.64
N PHE A 34 7.33 8.30 -8.79
CA PHE A 34 6.58 9.50 -9.17
C PHE A 34 7.21 10.29 -10.31
N GLU A 35 8.52 10.18 -10.49
CA GLU A 35 9.22 10.84 -11.60
C GLU A 35 9.07 10.09 -12.91
N HIS A 36 8.78 8.78 -12.86
CA HIS A 36 8.76 7.89 -14.01
C HIS A 36 7.36 7.31 -14.30
N ALA A 37 6.42 7.44 -13.36
CA ALA A 37 5.08 6.91 -13.57
C ALA A 37 4.24 7.85 -14.44
N ASP A 38 3.54 7.26 -15.40
CA ASP A 38 2.45 7.96 -16.08
C ASP A 38 1.30 8.20 -15.10
N ARG A 39 1.21 9.43 -14.61
CA ARG A 39 0.21 9.84 -13.62
C ARG A 39 -1.21 9.62 -14.12
N GLN A 40 -1.47 9.84 -15.40
CA GLN A 40 -2.79 9.66 -15.99
C GLN A 40 -3.16 8.18 -15.99
N ALA A 41 -2.25 7.31 -16.42
CA ALA A 41 -2.48 5.87 -16.41
C ALA A 41 -2.72 5.31 -15.00
N LEU A 42 -2.07 5.86 -13.98
CA LEU A 42 -2.34 5.52 -12.58
C LEU A 42 -3.73 5.98 -12.14
N GLN A 43 -4.09 7.24 -12.41
CA GLN A 43 -5.40 7.80 -12.03
C GLN A 43 -6.56 7.01 -12.63
N GLU A 44 -6.46 6.60 -13.89
CA GLU A 44 -7.49 5.81 -14.58
C GLU A 44 -7.70 4.43 -13.95
N ARG A 45 -6.72 3.92 -13.20
CA ARG A 45 -6.76 2.61 -12.54
C ARG A 45 -7.11 2.65 -11.06
N VAL A 46 -7.13 3.84 -10.46
CA VAL A 46 -7.53 3.99 -9.05
C VAL A 46 -9.04 3.81 -8.93
N ILE A 47 -9.46 2.80 -8.17
CA ILE A 47 -10.86 2.45 -7.97
C ILE A 47 -11.39 2.86 -6.60
N GLY A 48 -10.52 3.29 -5.68
CA GLY A 48 -10.91 3.71 -4.35
C GLY A 48 -9.75 3.92 -3.41
N ALA A 49 -10.09 4.11 -2.15
CA ALA A 49 -9.14 4.23 -1.05
C ALA A 49 -9.54 3.30 0.09
N THR A 50 -8.57 2.88 0.90
CA THR A 50 -8.84 2.05 2.07
C THR A 50 -9.59 2.81 3.16
N TRP A 51 -9.39 4.12 3.25
CA TRP A 51 -10.11 4.95 4.22
C TRP A 51 -11.60 5.08 3.86
N HIS A 52 -12.46 4.93 4.87
CA HIS A 52 -13.88 5.14 4.75
C HIS A 52 -14.44 5.58 6.10
N SER A 53 -15.38 6.51 6.10
CA SER A 53 -16.04 7.01 7.32
C SER A 53 -16.86 5.94 8.04
N LYS A 54 -17.26 4.87 7.34
CA LYS A 54 -17.96 3.72 7.93
C LYS A 54 -17.03 2.52 7.96
N GLY A 55 -16.89 1.88 9.12
CA GLY A 55 -16.15 0.65 9.28
C GLY A 55 -16.76 -0.54 8.55
N ALA A 56 -16.07 -1.67 8.57
CA ALA A 56 -16.51 -2.92 7.91
C ALA A 56 -17.90 -3.40 8.36
N PHE A 57 -18.27 -3.09 9.59
CA PHE A 57 -19.54 -3.50 10.22
C PHE A 57 -20.56 -2.36 10.36
N GLY A 58 -20.44 -1.30 9.57
CA GLY A 58 -21.36 -0.16 9.58
C GLY A 58 -21.12 0.85 10.70
N GLY A 59 -20.08 0.69 11.51
CA GLY A 59 -19.65 1.70 12.48
C GLY A 59 -19.02 2.91 11.80
N HIS A 60 -19.15 4.09 12.41
CA HIS A 60 -18.46 5.27 11.95
C HIS A 60 -17.07 5.35 12.56
N TYR A 61 -16.04 5.54 11.72
CA TYR A 61 -14.69 5.83 12.17
C TYR A 61 -14.44 7.33 12.11
N THR A 62 -13.92 7.87 13.20
CA THR A 62 -13.20 9.15 13.14
C THR A 62 -11.82 8.92 12.55
N TRP A 63 -11.19 9.94 12.02
CA TRP A 63 -9.81 9.84 11.54
C TRP A 63 -8.86 9.30 12.60
N GLY A 64 -9.01 9.73 13.86
CA GLY A 64 -8.20 9.25 14.98
C GLY A 64 -8.35 7.74 15.24
N ALA A 65 -9.57 7.22 15.19
CA ALA A 65 -9.81 5.78 15.34
C ALA A 65 -9.23 4.98 14.15
N TRP A 66 -9.33 5.50 12.94
CA TRP A 66 -8.76 4.87 11.76
C TRP A 66 -7.24 4.81 11.80
N SER A 67 -6.58 5.86 12.25
CA SER A 67 -5.11 5.91 12.37
C SER A 67 -4.55 4.96 13.44
N GLN A 68 -5.40 4.44 14.35
CA GLN A 68 -5.02 3.44 15.35
C GLN A 68 -5.14 2.00 14.82
N THR A 69 -5.77 1.80 13.68
CA THR A 69 -5.86 0.47 13.05
C THR A 69 -4.56 0.15 12.32
N THR A 70 -4.23 -1.15 12.26
CA THR A 70 -3.09 -1.60 11.45
C THR A 70 -3.38 -1.47 9.96
N ARG A 71 -2.35 -1.44 9.14
CA ARG A 71 -2.50 -1.44 7.69
C ARG A 71 -3.27 -2.67 7.20
N TYR A 72 -2.98 -3.82 7.78
CA TYR A 72 -3.73 -5.05 7.50
C TYR A 72 -5.23 -4.91 7.79
N GLU A 73 -5.61 -4.37 8.93
CA GLU A 73 -7.02 -4.16 9.29
C GLU A 73 -7.72 -3.19 8.32
N GLN A 74 -7.03 -2.14 7.89
CA GLN A 74 -7.55 -1.19 6.91
C GLN A 74 -7.82 -1.87 5.57
N ILE A 75 -6.88 -2.66 5.09
CA ILE A 75 -7.01 -3.42 3.85
C ILE A 75 -8.13 -4.45 3.96
N MET A 76 -8.18 -5.22 5.05
CA MET A 76 -9.21 -6.23 5.25
C MET A 76 -10.61 -5.65 5.35
N THR A 77 -10.74 -4.46 5.94
CA THR A 77 -12.00 -3.72 5.94
C THR A 77 -12.50 -3.45 4.51
N TYR A 78 -11.61 -3.05 3.62
CA TYR A 78 -11.93 -2.83 2.21
C TYR A 78 -12.24 -4.16 1.49
N VAL A 79 -11.41 -5.18 1.67
CA VAL A 79 -11.56 -6.51 1.07
C VAL A 79 -12.94 -7.11 1.41
N LEU A 80 -13.33 -7.08 2.68
CA LEU A 80 -14.60 -7.62 3.13
C LEU A 80 -15.79 -6.80 2.60
N ARG A 81 -15.69 -5.48 2.64
CA ARG A 81 -16.76 -4.59 2.14
C ARG A 81 -17.05 -4.81 0.66
N HIS A 82 -16.00 -4.96 -0.13
CA HIS A 82 -16.11 -5.12 -1.59
C HIS A 82 -16.08 -6.58 -2.04
N ARG A 83 -16.03 -7.54 -1.11
CA ARG A 83 -16.02 -8.99 -1.37
C ARG A 83 -14.95 -9.39 -2.39
N LEU A 84 -13.74 -8.87 -2.19
CA LEU A 84 -12.64 -9.13 -3.12
C LEU A 84 -12.12 -10.55 -2.96
N ALA A 85 -12.10 -11.29 -4.06
CA ALA A 85 -11.55 -12.65 -4.09
C ALA A 85 -10.03 -12.65 -4.33
N ASN A 86 -9.55 -11.75 -5.18
CA ASN A 86 -8.15 -11.67 -5.57
C ASN A 86 -7.60 -10.27 -5.24
N TRP A 87 -6.61 -10.24 -4.37
CA TRP A 87 -5.99 -9.00 -3.96
C TRP A 87 -4.55 -9.20 -3.51
N ILE A 88 -3.74 -8.18 -3.67
CA ILE A 88 -2.35 -8.12 -3.25
C ILE A 88 -2.13 -6.76 -2.60
N ALA A 89 -1.43 -6.72 -1.49
CA ALA A 89 -0.96 -5.49 -0.87
C ALA A 89 0.54 -5.32 -1.13
N ILE A 90 0.95 -4.09 -1.32
CA ILE A 90 2.36 -3.71 -1.44
C ILE A 90 2.60 -2.63 -0.40
N ASP A 91 3.35 -2.96 0.61
CA ASP A 91 3.52 -2.11 1.80
C ASP A 91 4.85 -2.40 2.48
N ASN A 92 5.46 -1.40 3.07
CA ASN A 92 6.66 -1.55 3.91
C ASN A 92 6.31 -1.82 5.39
N ASP A 93 5.05 -1.64 5.78
CA ASP A 93 4.55 -1.93 7.12
C ASP A 93 3.86 -3.30 7.15
N ASP A 94 4.50 -4.28 7.77
CA ASP A 94 3.94 -5.62 7.96
C ASP A 94 3.34 -5.84 9.35
N HIS A 95 3.24 -4.79 10.16
CA HIS A 95 2.69 -4.88 11.50
C HIS A 95 1.23 -5.36 11.50
N GLY A 96 0.95 -6.35 12.34
CA GLY A 96 -0.40 -6.92 12.46
C GLY A 96 -0.81 -7.88 11.34
N TRP A 97 0.08 -8.19 10.39
CA TRP A 97 -0.20 -9.19 9.36
C TRP A 97 -0.14 -10.60 9.94
N PRO A 98 -1.24 -11.37 9.91
CA PRO A 98 -1.23 -12.76 10.34
C PRO A 98 -0.47 -13.63 9.33
N ASP A 99 0.14 -14.70 9.83
CA ASP A 99 1.00 -15.58 9.01
C ASP A 99 0.25 -16.21 7.83
N ASP A 100 -1.01 -16.58 8.03
CA ASP A 100 -1.86 -17.17 6.98
C ASP A 100 -2.28 -16.17 5.88
N LYS A 101 -2.02 -14.88 6.06
CA LYS A 101 -2.32 -13.81 5.09
C LYS A 101 -1.08 -13.17 4.47
N ARG A 102 0.11 -13.53 4.93
CA ARG A 102 1.36 -12.95 4.42
C ARG A 102 1.59 -13.22 2.93
N HIS A 103 1.00 -14.26 2.37
CA HIS A 103 1.06 -14.52 0.94
C HIS A 103 0.38 -13.44 0.08
N HIS A 104 -0.48 -12.61 0.66
CA HIS A 104 -1.07 -11.45 -0.01
C HIS A 104 -0.18 -10.21 0.05
N LEU A 105 0.87 -10.20 0.88
CA LEU A 105 1.74 -9.03 1.07
C LEU A 105 3.03 -9.15 0.25
N VAL A 106 3.29 -8.16 -0.57
CA VAL A 106 4.63 -7.85 -1.07
C VAL A 106 5.23 -6.86 -0.09
N HIS A 107 6.08 -7.35 0.81
CA HIS A 107 6.72 -6.54 1.83
C HIS A 107 7.96 -5.87 1.23
N THR A 108 7.99 -4.55 1.25
CA THR A 108 9.12 -3.75 0.77
C THR A 108 9.94 -3.23 1.94
N ASP A 109 11.21 -2.94 1.73
CA ASP A 109 11.99 -2.19 2.70
C ASP A 109 11.80 -0.68 2.50
N ASP A 110 12.06 0.10 3.56
CA ASP A 110 11.78 1.53 3.60
C ASP A 110 12.60 2.35 2.57
N TRP A 111 13.73 1.83 2.12
CA TRP A 111 14.65 2.51 1.22
C TRP A 111 14.51 2.06 -0.24
N GLY A 112 14.43 0.76 -0.46
CA GLY A 112 14.39 0.18 -1.79
C GLY A 112 12.99 0.20 -2.39
N GLY A 113 11.96 0.02 -1.58
CA GLY A 113 10.58 -0.04 -2.04
C GLY A 113 10.39 -1.03 -3.19
N LEU A 114 9.61 -0.67 -4.18
CA LEU A 114 9.46 -1.42 -5.44
C LEU A 114 10.66 -1.28 -6.39
N GLY A 115 11.67 -0.48 -6.07
CA GLY A 115 12.96 -0.46 -6.75
C GLY A 115 13.79 -1.72 -6.48
N ASP A 116 13.51 -2.43 -5.40
CA ASP A 116 14.17 -3.70 -5.08
C ASP A 116 13.72 -4.81 -6.03
N VAL A 117 14.71 -5.48 -6.64
CA VAL A 117 14.48 -6.58 -7.59
C VAL A 117 13.73 -7.75 -6.93
N SER A 118 13.99 -8.03 -5.66
CA SER A 118 13.30 -9.11 -4.93
C SER A 118 11.82 -8.79 -4.70
N ALA A 119 11.49 -7.55 -4.37
CA ALA A 119 10.09 -7.10 -4.23
C ALA A 119 9.35 -7.16 -5.57
N GLN A 120 10.02 -6.75 -6.66
CA GLN A 120 9.46 -6.85 -8.02
C GLN A 120 9.20 -8.31 -8.41
N ALA A 121 10.14 -9.22 -8.13
CA ALA A 121 9.99 -10.64 -8.42
C ALA A 121 8.84 -11.27 -7.64
N ASP A 122 8.69 -10.91 -6.36
CA ASP A 122 7.57 -11.37 -5.52
C ASP A 122 6.23 -10.87 -6.06
N LEU A 123 6.14 -9.59 -6.41
CA LEU A 123 4.92 -9.02 -7.01
C LEU A 123 4.55 -9.73 -8.31
N ILE A 124 5.51 -9.91 -9.22
CA ILE A 124 5.27 -10.60 -10.50
C ILE A 124 4.81 -12.03 -10.24
N GLY A 125 5.44 -12.74 -9.30
CA GLY A 125 5.05 -14.09 -8.91
C GLY A 125 3.61 -14.16 -8.43
N LYS A 126 3.21 -13.26 -7.55
CA LYS A 126 1.84 -13.18 -7.03
C LYS A 126 0.82 -12.80 -8.11
N LEU A 127 1.14 -11.88 -8.99
CA LEU A 127 0.28 -11.52 -10.13
C LEU A 127 0.05 -12.69 -11.08
N ASN A 128 1.03 -13.59 -11.19
CA ASN A 128 0.95 -14.82 -11.98
C ASN A 128 0.34 -16.01 -11.21
N GLY A 129 -0.25 -15.77 -10.02
CA GLY A 129 -0.92 -16.79 -9.22
C GLY A 129 0.02 -17.71 -8.43
N LYS A 130 1.26 -17.31 -8.23
CA LYS A 130 2.23 -18.03 -7.39
C LYS A 130 2.15 -17.54 -5.94
N PHE A 131 1.14 -18.00 -5.26
CA PHE A 131 0.99 -17.77 -3.82
C PHE A 131 1.62 -18.87 -3.00
#